data_de9f723ad007d9d408d6222b2a271950
#
_entry.id   de9f723ad007d9d408d6222b2a271950
#
_cell.length_a   1.000
_cell.length_b   1.000
_cell.length_c   1.000
_cell.angle_alpha   90.00
_cell.angle_beta   90.00
_cell.angle_gamma   90.00
#
_symmetry.space_group_name_H-M   'P 1'
#
loop_
_entity.id
_entity.type
_entity.pdbx_description
1 polymer ?
#
loop_
_entity_poly.entity_id
_entity_poly.type
_entity_poly.pdbx_seq_one_letter_code
_entity_poly.pdbx_strand_id
1 'polypeptide(L)'
;MNQVLLEKVWDVIGSERVRQTLIEMVDIYSPSGKEEDIQLYIQGRLEAAGLAVTRQVVEDERYNLFATMGEGVPRLIMVGHVDTVPAWNLEEYGAEEEWGVLRGLGAADMKGGCTAMLEAWLALATLPKDQCPSVGLLFVVGEEENGDGSAKFLEENQPPWVVIGEPTSLSPCLSHYGYLEVALTTQGRRIHSSLPELGHNAVESMLRFLLLLGNEPLFKRDSTQIVYSIREMSSSRAGFVVPDQCETYIDLHLPPGMNPMSVQESISACVGKAEALIPGLNLSLSFDFSSQGYALDEFGSFSGILEDVYTQLNQPLRFSPFRSHSDGNLFFGAGCRPMILGPGSLETAHTADEQTSLSEVEAAARIYAALCLSCVD
;
A
#
# COMPACT_ATOMS: atom_id res chain seq x y z
N MET A 1 11.02 -13.83 24.68
CA MET A 1 12.11 -13.25 23.84
C MET A 1 13.39 -13.13 24.66
N ASN A 2 14.56 -13.42 24.09
CA ASN A 2 15.85 -13.28 24.76
C ASN A 2 16.28 -11.81 24.80
N GLN A 3 16.21 -11.17 25.97
CA GLN A 3 16.49 -9.75 26.16
C GLN A 3 17.93 -9.36 25.78
N VAL A 4 18.91 -10.20 26.12
CA VAL A 4 20.34 -9.94 25.79
C VAL A 4 20.57 -9.96 24.28
N LEU A 5 19.86 -10.81 23.57
CA LEU A 5 19.95 -10.90 22.11
C LEU A 5 19.28 -9.68 21.46
N LEU A 6 18.13 -9.27 21.98
CA LEU A 6 17.41 -8.08 21.52
C LEU A 6 18.27 -6.82 21.66
N GLU A 7 18.87 -6.59 22.81
CA GLU A 7 19.75 -5.44 23.08
C GLU A 7 20.93 -5.42 22.10
N LYS A 8 21.58 -6.56 21.86
CA LYS A 8 22.68 -6.67 20.89
C LYS A 8 22.25 -6.27 19.46
N VAL A 9 21.08 -6.71 19.02
CA VAL A 9 20.56 -6.38 17.68
C VAL A 9 20.19 -4.90 17.62
N TRP A 10 19.56 -4.37 18.68
CA TRP A 10 19.16 -2.96 18.72
C TRP A 10 20.37 -2.01 18.75
N ASP A 11 21.48 -2.40 19.38
CA ASP A 11 22.74 -1.62 19.40
C ASP A 11 23.36 -1.48 18.00
N VAL A 12 23.04 -2.40 17.08
CA VAL A 12 23.48 -2.34 15.68
C VAL A 12 22.60 -1.41 14.85
N ILE A 13 21.31 -1.25 15.23
CA ILE A 13 20.38 -0.34 14.55
C ILE A 13 20.69 1.09 14.97
N GLY A 14 21.53 1.77 14.19
CA GLY A 14 21.99 3.13 14.50
C GLY A 14 21.23 4.18 13.69
N SER A 15 20.87 5.30 14.33
CA SER A 15 20.13 6.40 13.72
C SER A 15 20.78 6.93 12.44
N GLU A 16 22.11 7.04 12.40
CA GLU A 16 22.83 7.53 11.21
C GLU A 16 22.75 6.53 10.05
N ARG A 17 22.80 5.22 10.32
CA ARG A 17 22.62 4.20 9.27
C ARG A 17 21.21 4.22 8.69
N VAL A 18 20.21 4.26 9.57
CA VAL A 18 18.78 4.37 9.17
C VAL A 18 18.58 5.61 8.31
N ARG A 19 19.11 6.75 8.78
CA ARG A 19 19.04 8.03 8.06
C ARG A 19 19.65 7.92 6.66
N GLN A 20 20.89 7.42 6.58
CA GLN A 20 21.62 7.32 5.30
C GLN A 20 20.92 6.36 4.33
N THR A 21 20.47 5.20 4.83
CA THR A 21 19.76 4.21 4.01
C THR A 21 18.45 4.79 3.45
N LEU A 22 17.69 5.55 4.26
CA LEU A 22 16.45 6.17 3.80
C LEU A 22 16.70 7.23 2.72
N ILE A 23 17.72 8.09 2.93
CA ILE A 23 18.12 9.09 1.91
C ILE A 23 18.45 8.38 0.59
N GLU A 24 19.32 7.37 0.63
CA GLU A 24 19.76 6.63 -0.56
C GLU A 24 18.57 5.97 -1.27
N MET A 25 17.62 5.38 -0.53
CA MET A 25 16.44 4.76 -1.14
C MET A 25 15.48 5.79 -1.74
N VAL A 26 15.25 6.93 -1.08
CA VAL A 26 14.35 7.99 -1.59
C VAL A 26 14.95 8.65 -2.83
N ASP A 27 16.27 8.85 -2.87
CA ASP A 27 16.97 9.43 -4.04
C ASP A 27 16.96 8.51 -5.27
N ILE A 28 16.66 7.22 -5.12
CA ILE A 28 16.47 6.31 -6.25
C ILE A 28 15.02 6.43 -6.73
N TYR A 29 14.81 7.00 -7.92
CA TYR A 29 13.49 7.11 -8.55
C TYR A 29 13.01 5.74 -9.04
N SER A 30 11.94 5.22 -8.43
CA SER A 30 11.46 3.86 -8.67
C SER A 30 9.94 3.79 -8.84
N PRO A 31 9.32 4.51 -9.80
CA PRO A 31 7.89 4.31 -10.05
C PRO A 31 7.65 2.90 -10.58
N SER A 32 6.39 2.40 -10.44
CA SER A 32 6.01 1.09 -10.98
C SER A 32 6.49 0.93 -12.42
N GLY A 33 7.12 -0.20 -12.73
CA GLY A 33 7.78 -0.48 -13.99
C GLY A 33 9.24 0.02 -14.14
N LYS A 34 9.81 0.65 -13.09
CA LYS A 34 11.22 1.14 -13.08
C LYS A 34 11.91 0.85 -11.75
N GLU A 35 11.69 -0.32 -11.20
CA GLU A 35 12.16 -0.68 -9.85
C GLU A 35 13.59 -1.26 -9.83
N GLU A 36 14.23 -1.48 -11.00
CA GLU A 36 15.51 -2.20 -11.08
C GLU A 36 16.62 -1.56 -10.24
N ASP A 37 16.78 -0.23 -10.29
CA ASP A 37 17.87 0.46 -9.59
C ASP A 37 17.76 0.32 -8.07
N ILE A 38 16.57 0.45 -7.50
CA ILE A 38 16.35 0.27 -6.06
C ILE A 38 16.50 -1.20 -5.65
N GLN A 39 16.09 -2.13 -6.50
CA GLN A 39 16.30 -3.57 -6.27
C GLN A 39 17.79 -3.92 -6.28
N LEU A 40 18.58 -3.38 -7.21
CA LEU A 40 20.04 -3.56 -7.24
C LEU A 40 20.70 -2.98 -5.99
N TYR A 41 20.27 -1.81 -5.55
CA TYR A 41 20.77 -1.20 -4.31
C TYR A 41 20.51 -2.10 -3.09
N ILE A 42 19.27 -2.55 -2.88
CA ILE A 42 18.89 -3.42 -1.77
C ILE A 42 19.66 -4.75 -1.81
N GLN A 43 19.70 -5.38 -2.99
CA GLN A 43 20.45 -6.64 -3.18
C GLN A 43 21.90 -6.47 -2.80
N GLY A 44 22.57 -5.41 -3.27
CA GLY A 44 23.95 -5.13 -2.94
C GLY A 44 24.20 -4.96 -1.43
N ARG A 45 23.25 -4.32 -0.73
CA ARG A 45 23.32 -4.16 0.73
C ARG A 45 23.21 -5.51 1.48
N LEU A 46 22.29 -6.36 1.04
CA LEU A 46 22.08 -7.69 1.63
C LEU A 46 23.28 -8.62 1.35
N GLU A 47 23.75 -8.66 0.12
CA GLU A 47 24.91 -9.49 -0.29
C GLU A 47 26.21 -9.06 0.41
N ALA A 48 26.43 -7.75 0.58
CA ALA A 48 27.55 -7.22 1.34
C ALA A 48 27.55 -7.65 2.81
N ALA A 49 26.37 -7.93 3.38
CA ALA A 49 26.21 -8.51 4.71
C ALA A 49 26.33 -10.04 4.73
N GLY A 50 26.65 -10.68 3.61
CA GLY A 50 26.80 -12.13 3.47
C GLY A 50 25.48 -12.90 3.40
N LEU A 51 24.37 -12.22 3.12
CA LEU A 51 23.07 -12.82 2.98
C LEU A 51 22.82 -13.28 1.52
N ALA A 52 22.22 -14.46 1.38
CA ALA A 52 21.78 -14.95 0.09
C ALA A 52 20.43 -14.31 -0.30
N VAL A 53 20.37 -13.78 -1.50
CA VAL A 53 19.15 -13.14 -2.05
C VAL A 53 18.73 -13.86 -3.31
N THR A 54 17.47 -14.18 -3.42
CA THR A 54 16.86 -14.79 -4.62
C THR A 54 16.07 -13.72 -5.36
N ARG A 55 16.29 -13.63 -6.68
CA ARG A 55 15.45 -12.86 -7.59
C ARG A 55 14.30 -13.74 -8.08
N GLN A 56 13.07 -13.33 -7.83
CA GLN A 56 11.90 -13.95 -8.40
C GLN A 56 11.37 -13.06 -9.53
N VAL A 57 11.55 -13.51 -10.77
CA VAL A 57 11.09 -12.75 -11.95
C VAL A 57 9.58 -12.62 -11.93
N VAL A 58 9.08 -11.40 -12.05
CA VAL A 58 7.66 -11.06 -12.14
C VAL A 58 7.28 -10.87 -13.60
N GLU A 59 7.96 -9.97 -14.32
CA GLU A 59 7.75 -9.69 -15.72
C GLU A 59 9.02 -9.04 -16.31
N ASP A 60 9.48 -9.49 -17.45
CA ASP A 60 10.66 -8.95 -18.14
C ASP A 60 11.86 -8.74 -17.19
N GLU A 61 12.26 -7.48 -16.96
CA GLU A 61 13.37 -7.09 -16.08
C GLU A 61 12.92 -6.81 -14.64
N ARG A 62 11.61 -6.90 -14.33
CA ARG A 62 11.03 -6.70 -13.01
C ARG A 62 11.09 -7.97 -12.18
N TYR A 63 11.55 -7.91 -10.97
CA TYR A 63 11.69 -9.05 -10.08
C TYR A 63 11.51 -8.67 -8.60
N ASN A 64 11.01 -9.60 -7.80
CA ASN A 64 11.04 -9.49 -6.36
C ASN A 64 12.43 -9.89 -5.84
N LEU A 65 12.82 -9.34 -4.68
CA LEU A 65 13.95 -9.82 -3.90
C LEU A 65 13.45 -10.59 -2.69
N PHE A 66 13.87 -11.84 -2.57
CA PHE A 66 13.52 -12.67 -1.43
C PHE A 66 14.77 -13.21 -0.74
N ALA A 67 14.85 -13.00 0.56
CA ALA A 67 15.92 -13.54 1.42
C ALA A 67 15.31 -14.28 2.62
N THR A 68 15.98 -15.33 3.06
CA THR A 68 15.59 -16.06 4.27
C THR A 68 16.74 -16.11 5.27
N MET A 69 16.42 -16.20 6.55
CA MET A 69 17.36 -16.37 7.65
C MET A 69 16.90 -17.53 8.54
N GLY A 70 17.84 -18.19 9.22
CA GLY A 70 17.55 -19.37 10.02
C GLY A 70 17.31 -20.63 9.19
N GLU A 71 16.80 -21.67 9.83
CA GLU A 71 16.52 -22.96 9.19
C GLU A 71 15.02 -23.20 9.04
N GLY A 72 14.65 -23.98 8.01
CA GLY A 72 13.27 -24.38 7.74
C GLY A 72 12.43 -23.33 7.01
N VAL A 73 11.10 -23.44 7.12
CA VAL A 73 10.13 -22.53 6.50
C VAL A 73 9.97 -21.29 7.36
N PRO A 74 10.09 -20.08 6.79
CA PRO A 74 9.91 -18.85 7.54
C PRO A 74 8.56 -18.80 8.28
N ARG A 75 8.61 -18.52 9.57
CA ARG A 75 7.41 -18.36 10.42
C ARG A 75 6.77 -16.99 10.26
N LEU A 76 7.56 -15.99 9.93
CA LEU A 76 7.18 -14.61 9.69
C LEU A 76 7.91 -14.12 8.43
N ILE A 77 7.21 -13.43 7.56
CA ILE A 77 7.82 -12.72 6.43
C ILE A 77 7.53 -11.22 6.58
N MET A 78 8.56 -10.40 6.43
CA MET A 78 8.43 -8.95 6.27
C MET A 78 8.32 -8.64 4.78
N VAL A 79 7.35 -7.82 4.41
CA VAL A 79 7.06 -7.45 3.03
C VAL A 79 7.06 -5.94 2.88
N GLY A 80 7.75 -5.45 1.86
CA GLY A 80 7.72 -4.04 1.48
C GLY A 80 7.75 -3.89 -0.03
N HIS A 81 6.90 -3.00 -0.58
CA HIS A 81 7.01 -2.61 -1.96
C HIS A 81 8.09 -1.54 -2.15
N VAL A 82 8.76 -1.57 -3.28
CA VAL A 82 9.86 -0.64 -3.59
C VAL A 82 9.51 0.36 -4.68
N ASP A 83 8.38 0.15 -5.32
CA ASP A 83 7.82 1.09 -6.28
C ASP A 83 7.15 2.28 -5.58
N THR A 84 6.90 3.31 -6.34
CA THR A 84 6.20 4.53 -5.93
C THR A 84 5.23 4.94 -7.03
N VAL A 85 4.27 5.80 -6.69
CA VAL A 85 3.53 6.56 -7.72
C VAL A 85 4.50 7.42 -8.54
N PRO A 86 4.13 7.86 -9.76
CA PRO A 86 4.94 8.78 -10.53
C PRO A 86 5.17 10.11 -9.80
N ALA A 87 6.39 10.66 -9.90
CA ALA A 87 6.71 11.93 -9.30
C ALA A 87 5.89 13.09 -9.89
N TRP A 88 5.41 13.99 -9.04
CA TRP A 88 4.78 15.23 -9.46
C TRP A 88 5.74 16.17 -10.21
N ASN A 89 6.99 16.20 -9.73
CA ASN A 89 8.08 16.96 -10.32
C ASN A 89 9.37 16.14 -10.25
N LEU A 90 9.93 15.79 -11.40
CA LEU A 90 11.18 15.02 -11.49
C LEU A 90 12.41 15.77 -10.97
N GLU A 91 12.33 17.07 -10.74
CA GLU A 91 13.43 17.88 -10.19
C GLU A 91 13.36 17.96 -8.64
N GLU A 92 12.23 17.56 -8.03
CA GLU A 92 11.92 17.77 -6.60
C GLU A 92 11.45 16.50 -5.87
N TYR A 93 11.69 15.30 -6.42
CA TYR A 93 11.23 14.05 -5.79
C TYR A 93 12.19 13.51 -4.71
N GLY A 94 13.45 13.92 -4.73
CA GLY A 94 14.53 13.38 -3.90
C GLY A 94 14.42 13.73 -2.42
N ALA A 95 15.35 13.19 -1.65
CA ALA A 95 15.35 13.29 -0.19
C ALA A 95 15.75 14.68 0.30
N GLU A 96 14.90 15.31 1.08
CA GLU A 96 15.19 16.53 1.83
C GLU A 96 14.98 16.29 3.32
N GLU A 97 16.00 16.55 4.13
CA GLU A 97 15.91 16.37 5.58
C GLU A 97 15.92 17.70 6.33
N GLU A 98 14.92 17.87 7.19
CA GLU A 98 14.87 18.99 8.11
C GLU A 98 14.36 18.53 9.48
N TRP A 99 15.13 18.82 10.55
CA TRP A 99 14.74 18.56 11.95
C TRP A 99 14.36 17.11 12.26
N GLY A 100 15.00 16.14 11.60
CA GLY A 100 14.74 14.71 11.82
C GLY A 100 13.49 14.20 11.09
N VAL A 101 12.95 14.97 10.16
CA VAL A 101 11.92 14.58 9.21
C VAL A 101 12.53 14.53 7.83
N LEU A 102 12.34 13.43 7.11
CA LEU A 102 12.79 13.27 5.74
C LEU A 102 11.58 13.36 4.81
N ARG A 103 11.63 14.29 3.87
CA ARG A 103 10.68 14.49 2.78
C ARG A 103 11.20 13.86 1.52
N GLY A 104 10.31 13.41 0.66
CA GLY A 104 10.60 12.88 -0.66
C GLY A 104 9.62 11.81 -1.07
N LEU A 105 9.59 11.49 -2.35
CA LEU A 105 8.68 10.52 -2.93
C LEU A 105 8.96 9.11 -2.39
N GLY A 106 7.93 8.47 -1.86
CA GLY A 106 8.04 7.16 -1.23
C GLY A 106 8.61 7.20 0.19
N ALA A 107 8.91 8.38 0.76
CA ALA A 107 9.46 8.48 2.11
C ALA A 107 8.53 7.86 3.17
N ALA A 108 7.23 8.02 3.01
CA ALA A 108 6.21 7.37 3.83
C ALA A 108 5.74 6.07 3.20
N ASP A 109 5.48 6.05 1.90
CA ASP A 109 4.84 4.97 1.15
C ASP A 109 5.75 4.39 0.05
N MET A 110 6.47 3.22 0.33
CA MET A 110 6.75 2.79 1.69
C MET A 110 8.27 2.58 1.91
N LYS A 111 9.13 3.44 1.30
CA LYS A 111 10.60 3.32 1.44
C LYS A 111 11.08 3.49 2.89
N GLY A 112 10.32 4.24 3.72
CA GLY A 112 10.55 4.29 5.17
C GLY A 112 10.40 2.92 5.83
N GLY A 113 9.32 2.20 5.50
CA GLY A 113 9.10 0.82 5.94
C GLY A 113 10.16 -0.14 5.41
N CYS A 114 10.50 -0.04 4.12
CA CYS A 114 11.57 -0.83 3.48
C CYS A 114 12.92 -0.59 4.13
N THR A 115 13.27 0.66 4.41
CA THR A 115 14.50 1.03 5.15
C THR A 115 14.53 0.37 6.52
N ALA A 116 13.44 0.47 7.28
CA ALA A 116 13.34 -0.13 8.61
C ALA A 116 13.51 -1.66 8.54
N MET A 117 12.93 -2.32 7.57
CA MET A 117 13.07 -3.76 7.33
C MET A 117 14.52 -4.14 6.97
N LEU A 118 15.11 -3.40 6.03
CA LEU A 118 16.49 -3.63 5.60
C LEU A 118 17.47 -3.48 6.78
N GLU A 119 17.37 -2.42 7.57
CA GLU A 119 18.26 -2.18 8.71
C GLU A 119 18.06 -3.20 9.85
N ALA A 120 16.80 -3.62 10.11
CA ALA A 120 16.52 -4.73 11.03
C ALA A 120 17.19 -6.03 10.56
N TRP A 121 17.10 -6.33 9.26
CA TRP A 121 17.67 -7.53 8.66
C TRP A 121 19.19 -7.54 8.71
N LEU A 122 19.83 -6.40 8.38
CA LEU A 122 21.28 -6.23 8.48
C LEU A 122 21.78 -6.35 9.92
N ALA A 123 20.99 -5.91 10.91
CA ALA A 123 21.33 -6.08 12.32
C ALA A 123 21.21 -7.56 12.74
N LEU A 124 20.15 -8.25 12.33
CA LEU A 124 19.98 -9.69 12.57
C LEU A 124 21.09 -10.54 11.94
N ALA A 125 21.60 -10.14 10.78
CA ALA A 125 22.71 -10.83 10.10
C ALA A 125 24.03 -10.83 10.88
N THR A 126 24.18 -9.98 11.91
CA THR A 126 25.36 -9.99 12.80
C THR A 126 25.33 -11.11 13.83
N LEU A 127 24.21 -11.81 13.95
CA LEU A 127 24.06 -12.92 14.90
C LEU A 127 24.80 -14.18 14.42
N PRO A 128 25.26 -15.02 15.35
CA PRO A 128 25.70 -16.38 15.03
C PRO A 128 24.56 -17.17 14.35
N LYS A 129 24.89 -18.04 13.41
CA LYS A 129 23.91 -18.80 12.61
C LYS A 129 22.90 -19.58 13.45
N ASP A 130 23.34 -20.14 14.57
CA ASP A 130 22.52 -20.90 15.52
C ASP A 130 21.57 -20.03 16.36
N GLN A 131 21.69 -18.70 16.26
CA GLN A 131 20.82 -17.70 16.90
C GLN A 131 19.96 -16.91 15.89
N CYS A 132 20.10 -17.21 14.61
CA CYS A 132 19.30 -16.56 13.58
C CYS A 132 17.84 -17.04 13.60
N PRO A 133 16.86 -16.14 13.56
CA PRO A 133 15.45 -16.51 13.51
C PRO A 133 15.04 -17.13 12.17
N SER A 134 14.06 -18.03 12.17
CA SER A 134 13.47 -18.57 10.94
C SER A 134 12.45 -17.59 10.36
N VAL A 135 12.91 -16.66 9.53
CA VAL A 135 12.15 -15.53 8.99
C VAL A 135 12.49 -15.27 7.52
N GLY A 136 11.62 -14.53 6.83
CA GLY A 136 11.79 -14.08 5.46
C GLY A 136 11.73 -12.56 5.34
N LEU A 137 12.42 -12.02 4.34
CA LEU A 137 12.35 -10.64 3.88
C LEU A 137 12.04 -10.63 2.40
N LEU A 138 10.98 -9.94 2.03
CA LEU A 138 10.49 -9.85 0.67
C LEU A 138 10.34 -8.38 0.28
N PHE A 139 11.04 -7.96 -0.75
CA PHE A 139 10.81 -6.69 -1.42
C PHE A 139 10.14 -6.96 -2.76
N VAL A 140 8.95 -6.40 -2.94
CA VAL A 140 8.09 -6.61 -4.11
C VAL A 140 8.07 -5.40 -5.02
N VAL A 141 7.66 -5.62 -6.26
CA VAL A 141 7.44 -4.62 -7.29
C VAL A 141 5.96 -4.49 -7.62
N GLY A 142 5.51 -3.31 -8.06
CA GLY A 142 4.20 -3.10 -8.67
C GLY A 142 3.01 -3.08 -7.71
N GLU A 143 3.21 -2.77 -6.43
CA GLU A 143 2.12 -2.62 -5.47
C GLU A 143 1.20 -1.46 -5.85
N GLU A 144 1.80 -0.31 -6.21
CA GLU A 144 1.13 0.94 -6.55
C GLU A 144 0.24 0.88 -7.81
N GLU A 145 0.28 -0.24 -8.53
CA GLU A 145 -0.57 -0.48 -9.70
C GLU A 145 -1.44 -1.73 -9.53
N ASN A 146 -0.83 -2.93 -9.64
CA ASN A 146 -1.58 -4.19 -9.75
C ASN A 146 -1.26 -5.21 -8.66
N GLY A 147 -0.26 -4.97 -7.81
CA GLY A 147 0.23 -5.94 -6.82
C GLY A 147 0.93 -7.15 -7.45
N ASP A 148 1.53 -6.97 -8.64
CA ASP A 148 2.11 -8.05 -9.45
C ASP A 148 3.16 -8.86 -8.70
N GLY A 149 4.01 -8.16 -7.94
CA GLY A 149 5.08 -8.78 -7.17
C GLY A 149 4.55 -9.70 -6.09
N SER A 150 3.62 -9.23 -5.28
CA SER A 150 2.99 -10.02 -4.24
C SER A 150 2.17 -11.17 -4.79
N ALA A 151 1.42 -10.95 -5.87
CA ALA A 151 0.68 -12.00 -6.57
C ALA A 151 1.63 -13.11 -7.05
N LYS A 152 2.78 -12.72 -7.65
CA LYS A 152 3.80 -13.66 -8.10
C LYS A 152 4.43 -14.45 -6.97
N PHE A 153 4.72 -13.80 -5.84
CA PHE A 153 5.26 -14.49 -4.67
C PHE A 153 4.31 -15.54 -4.12
N LEU A 154 3.03 -15.22 -4.08
CA LEU A 154 1.96 -16.08 -3.53
C LEU A 154 1.63 -17.30 -4.41
N GLU A 155 2.08 -17.36 -5.67
CA GLU A 155 1.93 -18.56 -6.50
C GLU A 155 2.65 -19.77 -5.89
N GLU A 156 3.77 -19.57 -5.19
CA GLU A 156 4.63 -20.63 -4.67
C GLU A 156 4.78 -20.61 -3.14
N ASN A 157 4.36 -19.52 -2.47
CA ASN A 157 4.61 -19.31 -1.06
C ASN A 157 3.32 -18.94 -0.31
N GLN A 158 3.16 -19.49 0.89
CA GLN A 158 2.03 -19.19 1.76
C GLN A 158 2.52 -19.05 3.21
N PRO A 159 3.17 -17.94 3.56
CA PRO A 159 3.67 -17.72 4.92
C PRO A 159 2.51 -17.61 5.93
N PRO A 160 2.66 -18.18 7.14
CA PRO A 160 1.60 -18.12 8.13
C PRO A 160 1.35 -16.70 8.66
N TRP A 161 2.41 -15.92 8.82
CA TRP A 161 2.36 -14.55 9.32
C TRP A 161 3.16 -13.61 8.43
N VAL A 162 2.61 -12.41 8.25
CA VAL A 162 3.22 -11.37 7.40
C VAL A 162 3.16 -10.04 8.12
N VAL A 163 4.23 -9.25 8.02
CA VAL A 163 4.24 -7.83 8.40
C VAL A 163 4.52 -7.02 7.13
N ILE A 164 3.62 -6.10 6.81
CA ILE A 164 3.74 -5.20 5.66
C ILE A 164 4.02 -3.80 6.19
N GLY A 165 5.03 -3.16 5.65
CA GLY A 165 5.62 -1.93 6.22
C GLY A 165 4.97 -0.62 5.79
N GLU A 166 3.67 -0.63 5.41
CA GLU A 166 2.89 0.54 5.03
C GLU A 166 2.81 1.62 6.13
N PRO A 167 2.58 2.89 5.77
CA PRO A 167 2.61 4.01 6.70
C PRO A 167 1.41 4.00 7.66
N THR A 168 1.64 3.61 8.90
CA THR A 168 0.64 3.52 9.97
C THR A 168 0.97 4.38 11.18
N SER A 169 1.98 5.24 11.10
CA SER A 169 2.54 5.98 12.26
C SER A 169 2.82 5.04 13.43
N LEU A 170 3.41 3.89 13.16
CA LEU A 170 3.69 2.81 14.12
C LEU A 170 2.47 2.26 14.85
N SER A 171 1.26 2.40 14.32
CA SER A 171 0.05 1.81 14.89
C SER A 171 -0.22 0.46 14.22
N PRO A 172 -0.06 -0.69 14.88
CA PRO A 172 -0.34 -1.98 14.27
C PRO A 172 -1.79 -2.07 13.79
N CYS A 173 -1.98 -2.47 12.53
CA CYS A 173 -3.30 -2.62 11.93
C CYS A 173 -3.58 -4.10 11.68
N LEU A 174 -4.51 -4.67 12.43
CA LEU A 174 -5.05 -6.01 12.23
C LEU A 174 -6.35 -6.00 11.43
N SER A 175 -6.85 -4.80 11.13
CA SER A 175 -8.06 -4.56 10.36
C SER A 175 -7.69 -3.72 9.14
N HIS A 176 -8.11 -4.15 7.97
CA HIS A 176 -7.70 -3.63 6.67
C HIS A 176 -8.90 -3.47 5.76
N TYR A 177 -9.00 -2.34 5.08
CA TYR A 177 -10.07 -2.08 4.13
C TYR A 177 -9.86 -2.89 2.84
N GLY A 178 -10.98 -3.20 2.19
CA GLY A 178 -10.99 -3.67 0.82
C GLY A 178 -11.04 -2.50 -0.15
N TYR A 179 -11.00 -2.81 -1.45
CA TYR A 179 -11.01 -1.82 -2.50
C TYR A 179 -11.95 -2.21 -3.63
N LEU A 180 -12.55 -1.23 -4.27
CA LEU A 180 -13.36 -1.41 -5.47
C LEU A 180 -13.17 -0.18 -6.36
N GLU A 181 -12.66 -0.39 -7.56
CA GLU A 181 -12.62 0.64 -8.61
C GLU A 181 -13.87 0.55 -9.47
N VAL A 182 -14.48 1.71 -9.71
CA VAL A 182 -15.68 1.85 -10.55
C VAL A 182 -15.36 2.75 -11.72
N ALA A 183 -15.39 2.20 -12.93
CA ALA A 183 -15.25 2.97 -14.15
C ALA A 183 -16.63 3.21 -14.79
N LEU A 184 -16.90 4.47 -15.09
CA LEU A 184 -18.16 4.97 -15.64
C LEU A 184 -17.90 5.67 -16.96
N THR A 185 -18.65 5.35 -17.99
CA THR A 185 -18.59 6.07 -19.27
C THR A 185 -20.00 6.46 -19.71
N THR A 186 -20.24 7.75 -19.93
CA THR A 186 -21.46 8.23 -20.55
C THR A 186 -21.21 8.60 -22.01
N GLN A 187 -22.16 8.26 -22.86
CA GLN A 187 -22.16 8.63 -24.28
C GLN A 187 -23.30 9.57 -24.60
N GLY A 188 -23.00 10.54 -25.44
CA GLY A 188 -23.92 11.56 -25.88
C GLY A 188 -23.96 11.72 -27.40
N ARG A 189 -24.38 12.90 -27.85
CA ARG A 189 -24.42 13.26 -29.26
C ARG A 189 -23.78 14.62 -29.47
N ARG A 190 -22.68 14.63 -30.24
CA ARG A 190 -21.95 15.82 -30.60
C ARG A 190 -22.74 16.72 -31.51
N ILE A 191 -22.73 18.01 -31.21
CA ILE A 191 -23.32 19.07 -32.02
C ILE A 191 -22.58 20.38 -31.72
N HIS A 192 -22.77 21.42 -32.53
CA HIS A 192 -22.23 22.75 -32.25
C HIS A 192 -22.76 23.27 -30.89
N SER A 193 -21.88 23.86 -30.07
CA SER A 193 -22.21 24.31 -28.70
C SER A 193 -23.36 25.31 -28.59
N SER A 194 -23.69 26.04 -29.69
CA SER A 194 -24.82 26.98 -29.76
C SER A 194 -26.16 26.31 -30.00
N LEU A 195 -26.21 24.99 -30.23
CA LEU A 195 -27.42 24.22 -30.52
C LEU A 195 -27.53 23.01 -29.61
N PRO A 196 -27.40 23.19 -28.28
CA PRO A 196 -27.30 22.06 -27.34
C PRO A 196 -28.59 21.19 -27.34
N GLU A 197 -29.74 21.75 -27.65
CA GLU A 197 -31.03 21.06 -27.74
C GLU A 197 -31.11 20.02 -28.88
N LEU A 198 -30.20 20.10 -29.86
CA LEU A 198 -30.08 19.12 -30.94
C LEU A 198 -29.03 18.02 -30.63
N GLY A 199 -28.29 18.16 -29.53
CA GLY A 199 -27.31 17.21 -29.09
C GLY A 199 -27.74 16.42 -27.84
N HIS A 200 -26.76 15.71 -27.25
CA HIS A 200 -26.92 15.14 -25.92
C HIS A 200 -25.57 15.26 -25.20
N ASN A 201 -25.54 15.97 -24.07
CA ASN A 201 -24.32 16.29 -23.35
C ASN A 201 -23.94 15.13 -22.40
N ALA A 202 -22.85 14.41 -22.74
CA ALA A 202 -22.39 13.29 -21.94
C ALA A 202 -21.91 13.73 -20.55
N VAL A 203 -21.28 14.91 -20.44
CA VAL A 203 -20.83 15.45 -19.15
C VAL A 203 -22.00 15.77 -18.23
N GLU A 204 -23.08 16.39 -18.76
CA GLU A 204 -24.28 16.65 -17.97
C GLU A 204 -24.94 15.35 -17.48
N SER A 205 -24.98 14.33 -18.33
CA SER A 205 -25.49 13.00 -17.95
C SER A 205 -24.67 12.37 -16.83
N MET A 206 -23.33 12.42 -16.90
CA MET A 206 -22.44 11.94 -15.85
C MET A 206 -22.67 12.69 -14.54
N LEU A 207 -22.69 14.02 -14.55
CA LEU A 207 -22.91 14.83 -13.34
C LEU A 207 -24.27 14.51 -12.69
N ARG A 208 -25.33 14.32 -13.47
CA ARG A 208 -26.66 13.94 -12.93
C ARG A 208 -26.61 12.54 -12.31
N PHE A 209 -25.91 11.60 -12.94
CA PHE A 209 -25.74 10.26 -12.39
C PHE A 209 -24.96 10.29 -11.06
N LEU A 210 -23.83 10.99 -11.00
CA LEU A 210 -23.02 11.09 -9.79
C LEU A 210 -23.78 11.73 -8.62
N LEU A 211 -24.64 12.73 -8.90
CA LEU A 211 -25.53 13.31 -7.89
C LEU A 211 -26.58 12.31 -7.38
N LEU A 212 -27.11 11.45 -8.24
CA LEU A 212 -28.01 10.36 -7.82
C LEU A 212 -27.26 9.33 -6.98
N LEU A 213 -26.09 8.89 -7.43
CA LEU A 213 -25.25 7.92 -6.72
C LEU A 213 -24.88 8.43 -5.32
N GLY A 214 -24.46 9.69 -5.19
CA GLY A 214 -24.13 10.30 -3.89
C GLY A 214 -25.33 10.43 -2.93
N ASN A 215 -26.56 10.32 -3.42
CA ASN A 215 -27.77 10.29 -2.59
C ASN A 215 -28.19 8.88 -2.15
N GLU A 216 -27.63 7.83 -2.74
CA GLU A 216 -27.88 6.44 -2.30
C GLU A 216 -27.34 6.25 -0.86
N PRO A 217 -28.03 5.46 -0.02
CA PRO A 217 -27.62 5.25 1.38
C PRO A 217 -26.16 4.78 1.54
N LEU A 218 -25.67 3.99 0.58
CA LEU A 218 -24.32 3.45 0.56
C LEU A 218 -23.23 4.53 0.49
N PHE A 219 -23.52 5.67 -0.17
CA PHE A 219 -22.57 6.77 -0.39
C PHE A 219 -22.74 7.93 0.59
N LYS A 220 -23.67 7.83 1.56
CA LYS A 220 -23.82 8.84 2.59
C LYS A 220 -22.71 8.71 3.63
N ARG A 221 -21.85 9.70 3.74
CA ARG A 221 -20.69 9.72 4.64
C ARG A 221 -21.01 9.42 6.12
N ASP A 222 -22.22 9.75 6.57
CA ASP A 222 -22.66 9.58 7.95
C ASP A 222 -23.32 8.20 8.23
N SER A 223 -23.59 7.40 7.20
CA SER A 223 -24.36 6.15 7.33
C SER A 223 -23.53 4.88 7.07
N THR A 224 -22.38 5.02 6.42
CA THR A 224 -21.47 3.91 6.12
C THR A 224 -20.04 4.29 6.43
N GLN A 225 -19.19 3.30 6.68
CA GLN A 225 -17.75 3.50 6.83
C GLN A 225 -17.01 3.45 5.49
N ILE A 226 -17.73 3.38 4.36
CA ILE A 226 -17.13 3.45 3.03
C ILE A 226 -16.49 4.81 2.84
N VAL A 227 -15.23 4.80 2.41
CA VAL A 227 -14.54 6.00 1.95
C VAL A 227 -14.53 5.95 0.43
N TYR A 228 -14.96 7.04 -0.21
CA TYR A 228 -14.93 7.11 -1.68
C TYR A 228 -14.44 8.46 -2.18
N SER A 229 -13.81 8.42 -3.34
CA SER A 229 -13.36 9.61 -4.07
C SER A 229 -13.69 9.46 -5.54
N ILE A 230 -14.14 10.52 -6.17
CA ILE A 230 -14.11 10.63 -7.63
C ILE A 230 -12.67 11.00 -7.99
N ARG A 231 -11.90 10.01 -8.45
CA ARG A 231 -10.47 10.19 -8.72
C ARG A 231 -10.22 10.98 -10.00
N GLU A 232 -11.00 10.68 -11.03
CA GLU A 232 -10.80 11.28 -12.34
C GLU A 232 -12.14 11.52 -13.05
N MET A 233 -12.22 12.60 -13.81
CA MET A 233 -13.29 12.86 -14.76
C MET A 233 -12.70 13.52 -16.01
N SER A 234 -12.89 12.89 -17.14
CA SER A 234 -12.42 13.40 -18.43
C SER A 234 -13.54 13.41 -19.47
N SER A 235 -13.42 14.25 -20.48
CA SER A 235 -14.40 14.31 -21.57
C SER A 235 -13.74 14.55 -22.91
N SER A 236 -14.49 14.36 -24.01
CA SER A 236 -14.02 14.64 -25.34
C SER A 236 -13.56 16.10 -25.50
N ARG A 237 -12.28 16.28 -25.81
CA ARG A 237 -11.66 17.60 -26.02
C ARG A 237 -11.88 18.05 -27.47
N ALA A 238 -13.01 18.69 -27.74
CA ALA A 238 -13.24 19.33 -29.02
C ALA A 238 -13.79 20.74 -28.77
N GLY A 239 -13.23 21.74 -29.45
CA GLY A 239 -13.66 23.12 -29.27
C GLY A 239 -15.09 23.35 -29.82
N PHE A 240 -15.89 24.15 -29.08
CA PHE A 240 -17.19 24.63 -29.50
C PHE A 240 -18.24 23.56 -29.85
N VAL A 241 -18.17 22.39 -29.17
CA VAL A 241 -19.13 21.31 -29.35
C VAL A 241 -19.75 20.88 -28.00
N VAL A 242 -20.92 20.29 -28.06
CA VAL A 242 -21.52 19.52 -26.97
C VAL A 242 -20.71 18.22 -26.80
N PRO A 243 -20.16 17.90 -25.61
CA PRO A 243 -19.38 16.69 -25.39
C PRO A 243 -20.21 15.44 -25.64
N ASP A 244 -19.64 14.49 -26.38
CA ASP A 244 -20.30 13.21 -26.72
C ASP A 244 -19.76 12.02 -25.93
N GLN A 245 -18.75 12.22 -25.06
CA GLN A 245 -18.22 11.21 -24.16
C GLN A 245 -17.74 11.85 -22.87
N CYS A 246 -17.98 11.19 -21.75
CA CYS A 246 -17.40 11.50 -20.45
C CYS A 246 -17.05 10.20 -19.71
N GLU A 247 -15.83 10.12 -19.21
CA GLU A 247 -15.31 9.00 -18.43
C GLU A 247 -15.04 9.47 -17.02
N THR A 248 -15.29 8.59 -16.05
CA THR A 248 -15.09 8.90 -14.63
C THR A 248 -14.67 7.63 -13.88
N TYR A 249 -13.67 7.77 -13.00
CA TYR A 249 -13.21 6.72 -12.10
C TYR A 249 -13.53 7.10 -10.66
N ILE A 250 -14.08 6.14 -9.92
CA ILE A 250 -14.40 6.29 -8.49
C ILE A 250 -13.68 5.19 -7.73
N ASP A 251 -12.88 5.60 -6.75
CA ASP A 251 -12.23 4.71 -5.80
C ASP A 251 -13.10 4.55 -4.57
N LEU A 252 -13.34 3.30 -4.16
CA LEU A 252 -14.06 2.97 -2.93
C LEU A 252 -13.18 2.11 -2.03
N HIS A 253 -12.94 2.58 -0.81
CA HIS A 253 -12.33 1.77 0.24
C HIS A 253 -13.45 1.20 1.12
N LEU A 254 -13.49 -0.12 1.20
CA LEU A 254 -14.58 -0.88 1.82
C LEU A 254 -14.18 -1.36 3.20
N PRO A 255 -14.96 -1.06 4.26
CA PRO A 255 -14.62 -1.53 5.59
C PRO A 255 -14.59 -3.06 5.68
N PRO A 256 -13.82 -3.64 6.62
CA PRO A 256 -13.77 -5.08 6.85
C PRO A 256 -15.16 -5.70 6.99
N GLY A 257 -15.34 -6.86 6.37
CA GLY A 257 -16.61 -7.59 6.39
C GLY A 257 -17.64 -7.12 5.36
N MET A 258 -17.39 -6.01 4.66
CA MET A 258 -18.24 -5.58 3.55
C MET A 258 -17.90 -6.39 2.29
N ASN A 259 -18.92 -7.02 1.69
CA ASN A 259 -18.73 -7.78 0.46
C ASN A 259 -18.73 -6.83 -0.75
N PRO A 260 -17.63 -6.74 -1.54
CA PRO A 260 -17.57 -5.92 -2.72
C PRO A 260 -18.71 -6.18 -3.73
N MET A 261 -19.14 -7.43 -3.89
CA MET A 261 -20.25 -7.77 -4.80
C MET A 261 -21.55 -7.08 -4.40
N SER A 262 -21.85 -6.95 -3.11
CA SER A 262 -23.05 -6.25 -2.67
C SER A 262 -23.03 -4.74 -2.97
N VAL A 263 -21.82 -4.17 -2.99
CA VAL A 263 -21.59 -2.77 -3.38
C VAL A 263 -21.79 -2.62 -4.90
N GLN A 264 -21.22 -3.54 -5.69
CA GLN A 264 -21.39 -3.58 -7.14
C GLN A 264 -22.87 -3.71 -7.55
N GLU A 265 -23.63 -4.59 -6.87
CA GLU A 265 -25.06 -4.75 -7.08
C GLU A 265 -25.84 -3.46 -6.77
N SER A 266 -25.47 -2.77 -5.69
CA SER A 266 -26.10 -1.51 -5.30
C SER A 266 -25.84 -0.39 -6.31
N ILE A 267 -24.60 -0.30 -6.82
CA ILE A 267 -24.24 0.67 -7.87
C ILE A 267 -24.97 0.34 -9.17
N SER A 268 -25.01 -0.92 -9.57
CA SER A 268 -25.72 -1.38 -10.76
C SER A 268 -27.23 -1.08 -10.68
N ALA A 269 -27.84 -1.26 -9.51
CA ALA A 269 -29.23 -0.91 -9.29
C ALA A 269 -29.47 0.61 -9.41
N CYS A 270 -28.48 1.44 -8.97
CA CYS A 270 -28.56 2.89 -9.14
C CYS A 270 -28.52 3.30 -10.63
N VAL A 271 -27.73 2.61 -11.47
CA VAL A 271 -27.73 2.81 -12.93
C VAL A 271 -29.14 2.58 -13.49
N GLY A 272 -29.80 1.48 -13.16
CA GLY A 272 -31.14 1.19 -13.60
C GLY A 272 -32.19 2.26 -13.18
N LYS A 273 -32.04 2.84 -11.97
CA LYS A 273 -32.89 3.99 -11.55
C LYS A 273 -32.57 5.25 -12.36
N ALA A 274 -31.31 5.49 -12.65
CA ALA A 274 -30.84 6.66 -13.37
C ALA A 274 -31.35 6.68 -14.82
N GLU A 275 -31.40 5.54 -15.50
CA GLU A 275 -31.96 5.41 -16.85
C GLU A 275 -33.43 5.87 -16.95
N ALA A 276 -34.19 5.65 -15.88
CA ALA A 276 -35.57 6.11 -15.81
C ALA A 276 -35.73 7.61 -15.50
N LEU A 277 -34.72 8.21 -14.83
CA LEU A 277 -34.78 9.59 -14.33
C LEU A 277 -34.03 10.60 -15.20
N ILE A 278 -33.04 10.15 -15.95
CA ILE A 278 -32.19 11.01 -16.78
C ILE A 278 -32.50 10.71 -18.26
N PRO A 279 -33.25 11.60 -18.94
CA PRO A 279 -33.62 11.37 -20.32
C PRO A 279 -32.39 11.23 -21.23
N GLY A 280 -32.35 10.15 -22.01
CA GLY A 280 -31.28 9.88 -22.98
C GLY A 280 -29.97 9.44 -22.34
N LEU A 281 -29.93 9.07 -21.05
CA LEU A 281 -28.76 8.49 -20.43
C LEU A 281 -28.29 7.23 -21.17
N ASN A 282 -27.06 7.24 -21.61
CA ASN A 282 -26.37 6.07 -22.15
C ASN A 282 -25.10 5.90 -21.30
N LEU A 283 -25.16 5.05 -20.27
CA LEU A 283 -24.12 4.85 -19.27
C LEU A 283 -23.66 3.39 -19.31
N SER A 284 -22.35 3.20 -19.48
CA SER A 284 -21.68 1.93 -19.22
C SER A 284 -20.93 1.97 -17.90
N LEU A 285 -20.90 0.84 -17.22
CA LEU A 285 -20.30 0.63 -15.91
C LEU A 285 -19.40 -0.60 -15.98
N SER A 286 -18.17 -0.49 -15.47
CA SER A 286 -17.29 -1.64 -15.16
C SER A 286 -16.73 -1.54 -13.75
N PHE A 287 -16.26 -2.69 -13.24
CA PHE A 287 -15.60 -2.81 -11.95
C PHE A 287 -14.24 -3.46 -12.22
N ASP A 288 -13.17 -2.66 -12.21
CA ASP A 288 -11.89 -3.08 -12.74
C ASP A 288 -11.01 -3.74 -11.68
N PHE A 289 -11.02 -3.23 -10.46
CA PHE A 289 -10.33 -3.83 -9.31
C PHE A 289 -11.33 -4.10 -8.18
N SER A 290 -11.17 -5.25 -7.54
CA SER A 290 -12.03 -5.62 -6.41
C SER A 290 -11.25 -6.50 -5.43
N SER A 291 -11.06 -6.03 -4.21
CA SER A 291 -10.48 -6.80 -3.11
C SER A 291 -11.32 -6.69 -1.86
N GLN A 292 -11.40 -7.79 -1.09
CA GLN A 292 -12.14 -7.81 0.16
C GLN A 292 -11.24 -7.33 1.31
N GLY A 293 -11.80 -6.49 2.20
CA GLY A 293 -11.17 -6.14 3.45
C GLY A 293 -11.20 -7.30 4.46
N TYR A 294 -10.32 -7.25 5.46
CA TYR A 294 -10.22 -8.28 6.48
C TYR A 294 -10.07 -7.68 7.88
N ALA A 295 -10.32 -8.50 8.89
CA ALA A 295 -9.98 -8.24 10.28
C ALA A 295 -9.44 -9.51 10.90
N LEU A 296 -8.29 -9.42 11.56
CA LEU A 296 -7.73 -10.49 12.37
C LEU A 296 -8.11 -10.23 13.84
N ASP A 297 -8.50 -11.25 14.55
CA ASP A 297 -8.83 -11.14 15.98
C ASP A 297 -7.58 -10.86 16.83
N GLU A 298 -6.43 -11.43 16.41
CA GLU A 298 -5.16 -11.30 17.09
C GLU A 298 -3.98 -11.54 16.12
N PHE A 299 -2.78 -11.15 16.51
CA PHE A 299 -1.53 -11.48 15.80
C PHE A 299 -0.77 -12.64 16.49
N GLY A 300 -1.48 -13.61 17.00
CA GLY A 300 -0.96 -14.82 17.61
C GLY A 300 0.04 -14.53 18.73
N SER A 301 1.15 -15.29 18.76
CA SER A 301 2.20 -15.11 19.76
C SER A 301 2.94 -13.76 19.66
N PHE A 302 2.80 -13.05 18.56
CA PHE A 302 3.45 -11.74 18.34
C PHE A 302 2.77 -10.61 19.11
N SER A 303 1.50 -10.76 19.53
CA SER A 303 0.77 -9.72 20.29
C SER A 303 1.50 -9.34 21.58
N GLY A 304 1.95 -10.33 22.38
CA GLY A 304 2.73 -10.06 23.58
C GLY A 304 4.10 -9.45 23.31
N ILE A 305 4.71 -9.75 22.16
CA ILE A 305 5.99 -9.16 21.74
C ILE A 305 5.80 -7.67 21.43
N LEU A 306 4.70 -7.32 20.76
CA LEU A 306 4.38 -5.92 20.49
C LEU A 306 4.21 -5.12 21.79
N GLU A 307 3.48 -5.66 22.79
CA GLU A 307 3.30 -5.01 24.10
C GLU A 307 4.64 -4.75 24.79
N ASP A 308 5.52 -5.76 24.83
CA ASP A 308 6.84 -5.66 25.45
C ASP A 308 7.72 -4.62 24.74
N VAL A 309 7.77 -4.67 23.41
CA VAL A 309 8.64 -3.81 22.58
C VAL A 309 8.18 -2.36 22.62
N TYR A 310 6.89 -2.09 22.49
CA TYR A 310 6.35 -0.73 22.57
C TYR A 310 6.61 -0.12 23.95
N THR A 311 6.51 -0.93 25.02
CA THR A 311 6.86 -0.50 26.37
C THR A 311 8.36 -0.12 26.47
N GLN A 312 9.26 -0.94 25.93
CA GLN A 312 10.70 -0.68 25.94
C GLN A 312 11.10 0.55 25.12
N LEU A 313 10.40 0.78 23.99
CA LEU A 313 10.60 1.95 23.14
C LEU A 313 9.91 3.21 23.70
N ASN A 314 9.18 3.10 24.82
CA ASN A 314 8.35 4.18 25.37
C ASN A 314 7.37 4.77 24.34
N GLN A 315 6.81 3.88 23.50
CA GLN A 315 5.82 4.21 22.48
C GLN A 315 4.44 3.72 22.91
N PRO A 316 3.36 4.44 22.62
CA PRO A 316 2.01 3.98 22.91
C PRO A 316 1.60 2.89 21.92
N LEU A 317 1.29 1.68 22.40
CA LEU A 317 0.68 0.65 21.55
C LEU A 317 -0.80 0.96 21.35
N ARG A 318 -1.17 1.27 20.12
CA ARG A 318 -2.56 1.52 19.72
C ARG A 318 -2.84 0.80 18.42
N PHE A 319 -3.88 0.00 18.40
CA PHE A 319 -4.35 -0.65 17.16
C PHE A 319 -5.30 0.28 16.42
N SER A 320 -5.16 0.33 15.09
CA SER A 320 -6.04 1.10 14.21
C SER A 320 -6.40 0.27 12.98
N PRO A 321 -7.51 0.57 12.27
CA PRO A 321 -7.74 0.00 10.96
C PRO A 321 -6.83 0.68 9.91
N PHE A 322 -6.27 -0.10 9.00
CA PHE A 322 -5.66 0.44 7.79
C PHE A 322 -6.77 0.77 6.78
N ARG A 323 -6.98 2.04 6.51
CA ARG A 323 -8.15 2.53 5.76
C ARG A 323 -7.92 2.63 4.25
N SER A 324 -6.88 1.99 3.75
CA SER A 324 -6.59 1.81 2.33
C SER A 324 -6.56 0.34 1.96
N HIS A 325 -6.34 0.03 0.68
CA HIS A 325 -5.89 -1.28 0.24
C HIS A 325 -4.37 -1.32 0.27
N SER A 326 -3.82 -2.51 0.22
CA SER A 326 -2.40 -2.80 0.05
C SER A 326 -2.22 -4.28 -0.33
N ASP A 327 -0.99 -4.72 -0.51
CA ASP A 327 -0.66 -6.13 -0.65
C ASP A 327 -1.25 -7.03 0.46
N GLY A 328 -1.61 -6.43 1.60
CA GLY A 328 -2.31 -7.13 2.69
C GLY A 328 -3.58 -7.85 2.25
N ASN A 329 -4.32 -7.31 1.29
CA ASN A 329 -5.49 -7.97 0.73
C ASN A 329 -5.12 -9.25 -0.03
N LEU A 330 -4.03 -9.23 -0.80
CA LEU A 330 -3.55 -10.41 -1.55
C LEU A 330 -3.05 -11.51 -0.60
N PHE A 331 -2.22 -11.14 0.38
CA PHE A 331 -1.73 -12.09 1.38
C PHE A 331 -2.87 -12.69 2.20
N PHE A 332 -3.84 -11.90 2.63
CA PHE A 332 -5.01 -12.42 3.35
C PHE A 332 -5.85 -13.34 2.46
N GLY A 333 -6.08 -12.97 1.20
CA GLY A 333 -6.80 -13.80 0.22
C GLY A 333 -6.13 -15.15 -0.04
N ALA A 334 -4.79 -15.22 0.06
CA ALA A 334 -4.01 -16.44 -0.02
C ALA A 334 -3.99 -17.26 1.28
N GLY A 335 -4.69 -16.82 2.35
CA GLY A 335 -4.79 -17.52 3.64
C GLY A 335 -3.67 -17.19 4.64
N CYS A 336 -2.84 -16.19 4.36
CA CYS A 336 -1.86 -15.65 5.30
C CYS A 336 -2.55 -14.77 6.35
N ARG A 337 -1.80 -14.37 7.38
CA ARG A 337 -2.25 -13.44 8.43
C ARG A 337 -1.40 -12.18 8.40
N PRO A 338 -1.76 -11.18 7.57
CA PRO A 338 -1.00 -9.95 7.45
C PRO A 338 -1.37 -8.93 8.53
N MET A 339 -0.35 -8.33 9.13
CA MET A 339 -0.42 -7.12 9.94
C MET A 339 0.25 -5.99 9.18
N ILE A 340 -0.42 -4.84 9.12
CA ILE A 340 0.17 -3.64 8.53
C ILE A 340 0.80 -2.83 9.66
N LEU A 341 2.07 -2.49 9.51
CA LEU A 341 2.81 -1.74 10.52
C LEU A 341 4.04 -1.10 9.90
N GLY A 342 4.12 0.21 9.87
CA GLY A 342 5.30 0.94 9.41
C GLY A 342 5.35 2.38 9.89
N PRO A 343 6.48 3.06 9.62
CA PRO A 343 6.67 4.47 9.91
C PRO A 343 5.95 5.34 8.88
N GLY A 344 5.73 6.61 9.18
CA GLY A 344 5.04 7.55 8.31
C GLY A 344 3.51 7.43 8.36
N SER A 345 2.83 8.28 7.62
CA SER A 345 1.37 8.38 7.63
C SER A 345 0.79 8.44 6.23
N LEU A 346 -0.34 7.75 6.00
CA LEU A 346 -1.15 7.88 4.78
C LEU A 346 -1.63 9.32 4.53
N GLU A 347 -1.64 10.19 5.55
CA GLU A 347 -2.08 11.58 5.37
C GLU A 347 -1.17 12.39 4.45
N THR A 348 0.10 11.99 4.32
CA THR A 348 1.09 12.64 3.45
C THR A 348 1.46 11.81 2.23
N ALA A 349 1.15 10.51 2.22
CA ALA A 349 1.39 9.62 1.08
C ALA A 349 0.73 10.16 -0.20
N HIS A 350 1.36 9.94 -1.35
CA HIS A 350 0.89 10.38 -2.67
C HIS A 350 0.70 11.91 -2.81
N THR A 351 1.39 12.71 -2.00
CA THR A 351 1.36 14.17 -2.07
C THR A 351 2.76 14.76 -2.25
N ALA A 352 2.83 16.02 -2.67
CA ALA A 352 4.11 16.74 -2.75
C ALA A 352 4.77 16.98 -1.37
N ASP A 353 4.01 16.83 -0.28
CA ASP A 353 4.48 16.99 1.11
C ASP A 353 4.77 15.64 1.79
N GLU A 354 4.94 14.59 1.01
CA GLU A 354 5.22 13.25 1.54
C GLU A 354 6.48 13.24 2.40
N GLN A 355 6.35 12.69 3.62
CA GLN A 355 7.41 12.71 4.60
C GLN A 355 7.28 11.61 5.66
N THR A 356 8.39 11.26 6.29
CA THR A 356 8.42 10.38 7.46
C THR A 356 9.42 10.87 8.52
N SER A 357 9.18 10.51 9.78
CA SER A 357 10.12 10.80 10.87
C SER A 357 11.23 9.76 10.92
N LEU A 358 12.49 10.20 10.96
CA LEU A 358 13.65 9.30 11.13
C LEU A 358 13.56 8.50 12.43
N SER A 359 13.01 9.07 13.49
CA SER A 359 12.80 8.36 14.75
C SER A 359 11.72 7.26 14.65
N GLU A 360 10.70 7.44 13.81
CA GLU A 360 9.72 6.37 13.53
C GLU A 360 10.35 5.25 12.70
N VAL A 361 11.17 5.58 11.70
CA VAL A 361 11.87 4.57 10.89
C VAL A 361 12.81 3.73 11.76
N GLU A 362 13.57 4.36 12.69
CA GLU A 362 14.42 3.66 13.63
C GLU A 362 13.61 2.79 14.60
N ALA A 363 12.49 3.30 15.12
CA ALA A 363 11.61 2.54 16.00
C ALA A 363 10.99 1.34 15.27
N ALA A 364 10.54 1.52 14.01
CA ALA A 364 10.05 0.44 13.16
C ALA A 364 11.12 -0.66 12.98
N ALA A 365 12.37 -0.30 12.69
CA ALA A 365 13.46 -1.26 12.55
C ALA A 365 13.67 -2.09 13.82
N ARG A 366 13.59 -1.47 14.99
CA ARG A 366 13.67 -2.15 16.28
C ARG A 366 12.50 -3.06 16.56
N ILE A 367 11.27 -2.64 16.18
CA ILE A 367 10.06 -3.46 16.30
C ILE A 367 10.18 -4.70 15.38
N TYR A 368 10.58 -4.51 14.13
CA TYR A 368 10.73 -5.61 13.17
C TYR A 368 11.80 -6.62 13.62
N ALA A 369 12.94 -6.14 14.10
CA ALA A 369 13.97 -7.00 14.64
C ALA A 369 13.46 -7.85 15.83
N ALA A 370 12.66 -7.26 16.72
CA ALA A 370 12.09 -7.97 17.86
C ALA A 370 11.06 -9.02 17.43
N LEU A 371 10.18 -8.69 16.48
CA LEU A 371 9.24 -9.65 15.90
C LEU A 371 9.98 -10.84 15.28
N CYS A 372 11.04 -10.58 14.51
CA CYS A 372 11.87 -11.63 13.94
C CYS A 372 12.55 -12.51 15.02
N LEU A 373 13.15 -11.89 16.03
CA LEU A 373 13.81 -12.62 17.13
C LEU A 373 12.86 -13.52 17.93
N SER A 374 11.57 -13.22 17.94
CA SER A 374 10.58 -14.09 18.55
C SER A 374 10.35 -15.41 17.78
N CYS A 375 10.90 -15.52 16.58
CA CYS A 375 10.92 -16.73 15.75
C CYS A 375 12.17 -17.60 15.91
N VAL A 376 13.05 -17.28 16.86
CA VAL A 376 14.16 -18.17 17.27
C VAL A 376 13.54 -19.34 18.02
N ASP A 377 13.90 -20.57 17.65
CA ASP A 377 13.42 -21.82 18.29
C ASP A 377 14.11 -22.09 19.64
#